data_53e5a3dcf9962ed1e99e27178081ac0f
#
_entry.id   53e5a3dcf9962ed1e99e27178081ac0f
#
_cell.length_a   1.000
_cell.length_b   1.000
_cell.length_c   1.000
_cell.angle_alpha   90.00
_cell.angle_beta   90.00
_cell.angle_gamma   90.00
#
_symmetry.space_group_name_H-M   'P 1'
#
loop_
_entity.id
_entity.type
_entity.pdbx_description
1 polymer ?
#
loop_
_entity_poly.entity_id
_entity_poly.type
_entity_poly.pdbx_seq_one_letter_code
_entity_poly.pdbx_strand_id
1 'polypeptide(L)'
;MDKYLLFTPGPVNVAETLRHAICKEDICHREPDFDGLLASIEHKLLSLFQVRNRDRYRAVVITGSGTAANEAILSSVVGKGSILILSNGEFGKRLHKTSVIHNKHTHLLEQPWGKPFDLIQIEAYLAAHKIDVVAMVHHETCSGMLNPLAEIGALVKVHGAVFVVDGVSSVGAEVVDMEACHIAFCSSSSSKAIGSYPGLSFVIGRKKQFKKLNGHAAKTTYLNLATFYEFLKGHSQTPNTPAVPLFFALEQALTNILAEGVANRFARIRARADCLRLGMRKLNLEFEIDEANMCSILTTVRVPPSVSVSDLRNRLREKSIIIYEGKGCFAGKVFQVGNIGELSDLDIRYFLKSLRDVLLTLQAEAADMVVPIKPKVPDLMIVPTPPPTSLGVGS
;
A
#
# COMPACT_ATOMS: atom_id res chain seq x y z
N MET A 1 4.42 10.99 25.22
CA MET A 1 5.07 10.24 24.11
C MET A 1 5.43 11.25 23.06
N ASP A 2 6.66 11.23 22.61
CA ASP A 2 7.11 12.07 21.51
C ASP A 2 6.37 11.70 20.21
N LYS A 3 6.10 12.69 19.37
CA LYS A 3 5.41 12.48 18.10
C LYS A 3 6.34 11.75 17.13
N TYR A 4 6.01 10.51 16.76
CA TYR A 4 6.69 9.85 15.66
C TYR A 4 6.28 10.43 14.31
N LEU A 5 7.26 10.61 13.43
CA LEU A 5 7.05 10.89 12.01
C LEU A 5 6.95 9.56 11.25
N LEU A 6 5.77 9.27 10.72
CA LEU A 6 5.48 8.00 10.03
C LEU A 6 5.76 8.13 8.54
N PHE A 7 6.97 7.83 8.11
CA PHE A 7 7.33 7.69 6.69
C PHE A 7 7.01 6.27 6.20
N THR A 8 5.75 5.87 6.36
CA THR A 8 5.27 4.51 6.09
C THR A 8 4.17 4.52 5.02
N PRO A 9 3.91 3.39 4.31
CA PRO A 9 2.80 3.29 3.37
C PRO A 9 1.42 3.23 4.05
N GLY A 10 1.37 3.32 5.37
CA GLY A 10 0.19 3.29 6.24
C GLY A 10 0.29 2.22 7.34
N PRO A 11 -0.18 2.55 8.58
CA PRO A 11 -0.87 3.79 8.94
C PRO A 11 0.00 5.03 8.83
N VAL A 12 -0.64 6.21 8.82
CA VAL A 12 0.01 7.51 8.61
C VAL A 12 -0.26 8.46 9.77
N ASN A 13 0.50 9.56 9.86
CA ASN A 13 0.15 10.63 10.77
C ASN A 13 -1.17 11.28 10.34
N VAL A 14 -2.12 11.42 11.26
CA VAL A 14 -3.42 12.04 11.00
C VAL A 14 -3.42 13.51 11.43
N ALA A 15 -4.17 14.35 10.71
CA ALA A 15 -4.32 15.76 11.03
C ALA A 15 -5.06 15.97 12.37
N GLU A 16 -4.76 17.08 13.05
CA GLU A 16 -5.38 17.43 14.33
C GLU A 16 -6.90 17.58 14.23
N THR A 17 -7.40 18.10 13.10
CA THR A 17 -8.84 18.19 12.83
C THR A 17 -9.56 16.84 12.90
N LEU A 18 -8.89 15.75 12.57
CA LEU A 18 -9.45 14.40 12.67
C LEU A 18 -9.46 13.89 14.12
N ARG A 19 -8.48 14.31 14.93
CA ARG A 19 -8.47 14.00 16.38
C ARG A 19 -9.68 14.63 17.08
N HIS A 20 -10.02 15.87 16.72
CA HIS A 20 -11.22 16.53 17.22
C HIS A 20 -12.50 15.87 16.66
N ALA A 21 -12.50 15.48 15.38
CA ALA A 21 -13.68 14.87 14.76
C ALA A 21 -14.08 13.53 15.41
N ILE A 22 -13.12 12.73 15.89
CA ILE A 22 -13.41 11.44 16.54
C ILE A 22 -14.04 11.60 17.93
N CYS A 23 -13.92 12.79 18.54
CA CYS A 23 -14.46 13.12 19.87
C CYS A 23 -15.81 13.86 19.80
N LYS A 24 -16.50 13.82 18.65
CA LYS A 24 -17.87 14.38 18.54
C LYS A 24 -18.86 13.57 19.37
N GLU A 25 -19.97 14.21 19.71
CA GLU A 25 -21.08 13.59 20.45
C GLU A 25 -21.61 12.33 19.73
N ASP A 26 -22.06 11.38 20.52
CA ASP A 26 -22.60 10.12 20.02
C ASP A 26 -23.91 10.33 19.25
N ILE A 27 -24.04 9.66 18.12
CA ILE A 27 -25.28 9.61 17.33
C ILE A 27 -25.70 8.16 17.08
N CYS A 28 -26.99 7.93 16.97
CA CYS A 28 -27.54 6.61 16.64
C CYS A 28 -27.45 6.37 15.12
N HIS A 29 -26.89 5.22 14.73
CA HIS A 29 -26.70 4.86 13.32
C HIS A 29 -28.01 4.48 12.58
N ARG A 30 -29.17 4.58 13.25
CA ARG A 30 -30.52 4.37 12.66
C ARG A 30 -31.33 5.66 12.61
N GLU A 31 -30.72 6.79 12.93
CA GLU A 31 -31.38 8.09 12.97
C GLU A 31 -30.89 9.00 11.82
N PRO A 32 -31.65 10.05 11.48
CA PRO A 32 -31.36 10.96 10.37
C PRO A 32 -29.99 11.62 10.41
N ASP A 33 -29.42 11.82 11.62
CA ASP A 33 -28.07 12.41 11.77
C ASP A 33 -27.00 11.52 11.12
N PHE A 34 -27.09 10.19 11.30
CA PHE A 34 -26.18 9.26 10.65
C PHE A 34 -26.46 9.13 9.16
N ASP A 35 -27.74 9.17 8.75
CA ASP A 35 -28.14 9.16 7.33
C ASP A 35 -27.47 10.35 6.62
N GLY A 36 -27.51 11.54 7.22
CA GLY A 36 -26.85 12.74 6.71
C GLY A 36 -25.33 12.61 6.66
N LEU A 37 -24.72 12.05 7.70
CA LEU A 37 -23.27 11.81 7.74
C LEU A 37 -22.83 10.86 6.64
N LEU A 38 -23.51 9.73 6.46
CA LEU A 38 -23.15 8.75 5.42
C LEU A 38 -23.39 9.29 4.02
N ALA A 39 -24.48 10.02 3.79
CA ALA A 39 -24.74 10.69 2.52
C ALA A 39 -23.65 11.74 2.18
N SER A 40 -23.19 12.51 3.17
CA SER A 40 -22.07 13.44 3.01
C SER A 40 -20.78 12.72 2.63
N ILE A 41 -20.46 11.62 3.31
CA ILE A 41 -19.27 10.80 3.00
C ILE A 41 -19.37 10.24 1.57
N GLU A 42 -20.50 9.66 1.17
CA GLU A 42 -20.70 9.16 -0.18
C GLU A 42 -20.49 10.26 -1.23
N HIS A 43 -21.11 11.42 -1.04
CA HIS A 43 -20.97 12.57 -1.94
C HIS A 43 -19.49 13.00 -2.08
N LYS A 44 -18.74 13.08 -0.98
CA LYS A 44 -17.33 13.46 -0.97
C LYS A 44 -16.43 12.40 -1.59
N LEU A 45 -16.71 11.12 -1.36
CA LEU A 45 -16.00 10.02 -2.04
C LEU A 45 -16.20 10.09 -3.55
N LEU A 46 -17.43 10.27 -4.04
CA LEU A 46 -17.70 10.42 -5.47
C LEU A 46 -17.02 11.66 -6.05
N SER A 47 -16.86 12.73 -5.26
CA SER A 47 -16.10 13.93 -5.67
C SER A 47 -14.60 13.65 -5.78
N LEU A 48 -14.03 12.91 -4.82
CA LEU A 48 -12.63 12.51 -4.82
C LEU A 48 -12.26 11.67 -6.06
N PHE A 49 -13.13 10.76 -6.47
CA PHE A 49 -12.96 9.96 -7.68
C PHE A 49 -13.26 10.72 -8.98
N GLN A 50 -13.66 11.99 -8.87
CA GLN A 50 -13.96 12.86 -10.02
C GLN A 50 -14.91 12.23 -11.05
N VAL A 51 -15.85 11.37 -10.59
CA VAL A 51 -16.84 10.77 -11.48
C VAL A 51 -17.73 11.86 -12.10
N ARG A 52 -17.84 11.87 -13.42
CA ARG A 52 -18.58 12.93 -14.17
C ARG A 52 -20.07 12.83 -13.94
N ASN A 53 -20.62 11.61 -13.96
CA ASN A 53 -22.03 11.35 -13.74
C ASN A 53 -22.22 10.60 -12.42
N ARG A 54 -22.34 11.37 -11.31
CA ARG A 54 -22.50 10.84 -9.95
C ARG A 54 -23.72 9.93 -9.80
N ASP A 55 -24.78 10.20 -10.54
CA ASP A 55 -26.01 9.37 -10.49
C ASP A 55 -25.79 7.94 -10.97
N ARG A 56 -24.70 7.66 -11.66
CA ARG A 56 -24.34 6.31 -12.13
C ARG A 56 -23.49 5.52 -11.13
N TYR A 57 -23.08 6.14 -10.03
CA TYR A 57 -22.17 5.51 -9.05
C TYR A 57 -22.76 5.52 -7.64
N ARG A 58 -22.27 4.65 -6.80
CA ARG A 58 -22.50 4.62 -5.35
C ARG A 58 -21.20 4.28 -4.63
N ALA A 59 -21.11 4.74 -3.37
CA ALA A 59 -19.99 4.42 -2.50
C ALA A 59 -20.52 3.82 -1.20
N VAL A 60 -20.27 2.53 -0.96
CA VAL A 60 -20.60 1.86 0.30
C VAL A 60 -19.41 1.93 1.24
N VAL A 61 -19.65 2.20 2.52
CA VAL A 61 -18.62 2.25 3.57
C VAL A 61 -18.78 1.04 4.48
N ILE A 62 -17.66 0.37 4.75
CA ILE A 62 -17.58 -0.87 5.54
C ILE A 62 -16.71 -0.62 6.76
N THR A 63 -17.19 -0.96 7.95
CA THR A 63 -16.35 -1.04 9.14
C THR A 63 -15.39 -2.22 8.96
N GLY A 64 -14.11 -1.91 8.73
CA GLY A 64 -13.09 -2.89 8.42
C GLY A 64 -11.91 -2.27 7.67
N SER A 65 -10.82 -3.04 7.52
CA SER A 65 -9.64 -2.61 6.75
C SER A 65 -9.91 -2.67 5.23
N GLY A 66 -8.98 -2.14 4.43
CA GLY A 66 -9.05 -2.27 2.96
C GLY A 66 -9.18 -3.72 2.47
N THR A 67 -8.66 -4.70 3.24
CA THR A 67 -8.86 -6.13 2.96
C THR A 67 -10.34 -6.52 3.01
N ALA A 68 -11.12 -5.95 3.93
CA ALA A 68 -12.56 -6.19 3.99
C ALA A 68 -13.29 -5.69 2.73
N ALA A 69 -12.92 -4.52 2.21
CA ALA A 69 -13.49 -4.01 0.96
C ALA A 69 -13.13 -4.90 -0.25
N ASN A 70 -11.88 -5.36 -0.34
CA ASN A 70 -11.44 -6.31 -1.38
C ASN A 70 -12.23 -7.62 -1.29
N GLU A 71 -12.34 -8.19 -0.10
CA GLU A 71 -13.09 -9.44 0.11
C GLU A 71 -14.58 -9.27 -0.17
N ALA A 72 -15.18 -8.14 0.21
CA ALA A 72 -16.57 -7.82 -0.11
C ALA A 72 -16.82 -7.81 -1.62
N ILE A 73 -15.89 -7.23 -2.41
CA ILE A 73 -15.98 -7.26 -3.88
C ILE A 73 -15.85 -8.70 -4.38
N LEU A 74 -14.77 -9.40 -4.04
CA LEU A 74 -14.44 -10.71 -4.58
C LEU A 74 -15.50 -11.78 -4.23
N SER A 75 -16.08 -11.70 -3.04
CA SER A 75 -17.15 -12.61 -2.60
C SER A 75 -18.49 -12.31 -3.25
N SER A 76 -18.74 -11.07 -3.70
CA SER A 76 -20.05 -10.62 -4.21
C SER A 76 -20.13 -10.57 -5.74
N VAL A 77 -19.01 -10.30 -6.45
CA VAL A 77 -19.06 -9.91 -7.88
C VAL A 77 -18.98 -11.11 -8.83
N VAL A 78 -18.24 -12.16 -8.46
CA VAL A 78 -17.90 -13.27 -9.37
C VAL A 78 -19.09 -14.22 -9.61
N GLY A 79 -19.94 -14.43 -8.62
CA GLY A 79 -21.07 -15.36 -8.72
C GLY A 79 -20.62 -16.80 -9.00
N LYS A 80 -21.11 -17.38 -10.12
CA LYS A 80 -20.70 -18.70 -10.64
C LYS A 80 -19.68 -18.61 -11.77
N GLY A 81 -19.25 -17.40 -12.13
CA GLY A 81 -18.33 -17.14 -13.22
C GLY A 81 -16.87 -17.39 -12.86
N SER A 82 -15.99 -17.00 -13.77
CA SER A 82 -14.55 -17.09 -13.62
C SER A 82 -13.93 -15.72 -13.35
N ILE A 83 -12.83 -15.72 -12.59
CA ILE A 83 -12.07 -14.51 -12.27
C ILE A 83 -10.58 -14.71 -12.58
N LEU A 84 -10.00 -13.72 -13.24
CA LEU A 84 -8.56 -13.61 -13.44
C LEU A 84 -7.99 -12.56 -12.45
N ILE A 85 -7.02 -12.98 -11.66
CA ILE A 85 -6.23 -12.09 -10.81
C ILE A 85 -4.91 -11.79 -11.51
N LEU A 86 -4.60 -10.50 -11.67
CA LEU A 86 -3.30 -10.02 -12.11
C LEU A 86 -2.46 -9.69 -10.87
N SER A 87 -1.28 -10.31 -10.75
CA SER A 87 -0.43 -10.17 -9.57
C SER A 87 1.02 -9.89 -9.96
N ASN A 88 1.61 -8.84 -9.38
CA ASN A 88 3.05 -8.54 -9.43
C ASN A 88 3.61 -8.14 -8.06
N GLY A 89 2.97 -8.67 -6.98
CA GLY A 89 3.40 -8.45 -5.60
C GLY A 89 2.53 -9.12 -4.56
N GLU A 90 2.79 -8.78 -3.31
CA GLU A 90 2.12 -9.37 -2.13
C GLU A 90 0.60 -9.15 -2.13
N PHE A 91 0.15 -7.95 -2.51
CA PHE A 91 -1.28 -7.63 -2.43
C PHE A 91 -2.05 -8.27 -3.59
N GLY A 92 -1.42 -8.41 -4.77
CA GLY A 92 -1.98 -9.23 -5.86
C GLY A 92 -2.12 -10.70 -5.45
N LYS A 93 -1.11 -11.27 -4.79
CA LYS A 93 -1.20 -12.64 -4.21
C LYS A 93 -2.30 -12.75 -3.15
N ARG A 94 -2.51 -11.70 -2.35
CA ARG A 94 -3.59 -11.66 -1.36
C ARG A 94 -4.97 -11.65 -2.03
N LEU A 95 -5.17 -10.86 -3.09
CA LEU A 95 -6.39 -10.92 -3.89
C LEU A 95 -6.63 -12.33 -4.43
N HIS A 96 -5.60 -13.00 -4.95
CA HIS A 96 -5.70 -14.38 -5.42
C HIS A 96 -6.12 -15.33 -4.30
N LYS A 97 -5.46 -15.30 -3.14
CA LYS A 97 -5.82 -16.14 -1.99
C LYS A 97 -7.27 -15.93 -1.56
N THR A 98 -7.70 -14.66 -1.45
CA THR A 98 -9.09 -14.32 -1.11
C THR A 98 -10.05 -14.83 -2.19
N SER A 99 -9.70 -14.69 -3.46
CA SER A 99 -10.52 -15.16 -4.56
C SER A 99 -10.70 -16.68 -4.54
N VAL A 100 -9.66 -17.44 -4.29
CA VAL A 100 -9.72 -18.92 -4.20
C VAL A 100 -10.68 -19.40 -3.10
N ILE A 101 -10.76 -18.68 -1.97
CA ILE A 101 -11.69 -18.99 -0.88
C ILE A 101 -13.15 -18.87 -1.34
N HIS A 102 -13.45 -17.83 -2.11
CA HIS A 102 -14.83 -17.50 -2.47
C HIS A 102 -15.27 -18.00 -3.85
N ASN A 103 -14.35 -18.31 -4.75
CA ASN A 103 -14.66 -18.55 -6.16
C ASN A 103 -14.01 -19.84 -6.67
N LYS A 104 -14.81 -20.73 -7.27
CA LYS A 104 -14.33 -22.03 -7.76
C LYS A 104 -13.40 -21.92 -8.99
N HIS A 105 -13.63 -20.90 -9.82
CA HIS A 105 -12.91 -20.70 -11.09
C HIS A 105 -12.02 -19.45 -10.99
N THR A 106 -10.97 -19.54 -10.19
CA THR A 106 -9.98 -18.47 -10.02
C THR A 106 -8.74 -18.80 -10.84
N HIS A 107 -8.36 -17.85 -11.70
CA HIS A 107 -7.15 -17.87 -12.51
C HIS A 107 -6.15 -16.86 -11.97
N LEU A 108 -4.87 -17.13 -12.14
CA LEU A 108 -3.76 -16.24 -11.75
C LEU A 108 -2.84 -16.01 -12.94
N LEU A 109 -2.58 -14.73 -13.25
CA LEU A 109 -1.49 -14.31 -14.12
C LEU A 109 -0.50 -13.53 -13.27
N GLU A 110 0.66 -14.12 -13.05
CA GLU A 110 1.67 -13.57 -12.13
C GLU A 110 2.89 -13.05 -12.90
N GLN A 111 3.34 -11.85 -12.54
CA GLN A 111 4.64 -11.30 -12.89
C GLN A 111 5.56 -11.29 -11.65
N PRO A 112 6.88 -11.31 -11.82
CA PRO A 112 7.79 -11.11 -10.69
C PRO A 112 7.49 -9.80 -9.94
N TRP A 113 7.71 -9.80 -8.64
CA TRP A 113 7.46 -8.63 -7.82
C TRP A 113 8.25 -7.41 -8.31
N GLY A 114 7.57 -6.28 -8.44
CA GLY A 114 8.18 -5.04 -8.93
C GLY A 114 8.43 -5.00 -10.44
N LYS A 115 7.88 -5.93 -11.21
CA LYS A 115 7.90 -5.88 -12.67
C LYS A 115 6.53 -5.48 -13.23
N PRO A 116 6.50 -4.65 -14.29
CA PRO A 116 5.25 -4.27 -14.94
C PRO A 116 4.54 -5.48 -15.54
N PHE A 117 3.23 -5.37 -15.72
CA PHE A 117 2.46 -6.37 -16.43
C PHE A 117 2.80 -6.37 -17.92
N ASP A 118 2.90 -7.56 -18.51
CA ASP A 118 2.96 -7.76 -19.95
C ASP A 118 1.52 -7.72 -20.53
N LEU A 119 1.21 -6.62 -21.22
CA LEU A 119 -0.11 -6.41 -21.80
C LEU A 119 -0.45 -7.43 -22.91
N ILE A 120 0.56 -7.88 -23.68
CA ILE A 120 0.39 -8.89 -24.72
C ILE A 120 -0.01 -10.22 -24.08
N GLN A 121 0.63 -10.59 -22.99
CA GLN A 121 0.30 -11.80 -22.23
C GLN A 121 -1.11 -11.74 -21.65
N ILE A 122 -1.54 -10.58 -21.11
CA ILE A 122 -2.88 -10.38 -20.59
C ILE A 122 -3.91 -10.54 -21.72
N GLU A 123 -3.71 -9.90 -22.86
CA GLU A 123 -4.60 -9.97 -24.01
C GLU A 123 -4.73 -11.41 -24.53
N ALA A 124 -3.60 -12.10 -24.74
CA ALA A 124 -3.59 -13.49 -25.16
C ALA A 124 -4.34 -14.41 -24.19
N TYR A 125 -4.18 -14.16 -22.88
CA TYR A 125 -4.90 -14.93 -21.87
C TYR A 125 -6.41 -14.71 -21.92
N LEU A 126 -6.86 -13.46 -22.05
CA LEU A 126 -8.26 -13.10 -22.14
C LEU A 126 -8.92 -13.60 -23.44
N ALA A 127 -8.17 -13.66 -24.54
CA ALA A 127 -8.63 -14.22 -25.79
C ALA A 127 -8.82 -15.75 -25.73
N ALA A 128 -7.93 -16.44 -25.00
CA ALA A 128 -7.97 -17.91 -24.90
C ALA A 128 -8.96 -18.43 -23.82
N HIS A 129 -9.38 -17.61 -22.86
CA HIS A 129 -10.19 -18.05 -21.72
C HIS A 129 -11.41 -17.14 -21.53
N LYS A 130 -12.55 -17.77 -21.27
CA LYS A 130 -13.76 -17.02 -20.88
C LYS A 130 -13.61 -16.53 -19.44
N ILE A 131 -13.27 -15.25 -19.29
CA ILE A 131 -13.12 -14.58 -17.99
C ILE A 131 -14.28 -13.59 -17.81
N ASP A 132 -15.01 -13.71 -16.68
CA ASP A 132 -16.12 -12.82 -16.36
C ASP A 132 -15.68 -11.61 -15.54
N VAL A 133 -14.64 -11.76 -14.73
CA VAL A 133 -14.08 -10.70 -13.87
C VAL A 133 -12.55 -10.67 -13.96
N VAL A 134 -11.97 -9.49 -14.08
CA VAL A 134 -10.51 -9.29 -13.91
C VAL A 134 -10.29 -8.40 -12.70
N ALA A 135 -9.40 -8.79 -11.81
CA ALA A 135 -9.05 -8.00 -10.63
C ALA A 135 -7.53 -7.78 -10.54
N MET A 136 -7.14 -6.56 -10.15
CA MET A 136 -5.74 -6.19 -9.94
C MET A 136 -5.58 -5.17 -8.83
N VAL A 137 -4.35 -5.06 -8.31
CA VAL A 137 -3.93 -3.97 -7.43
C VAL A 137 -3.43 -2.81 -8.29
N HIS A 138 -3.91 -1.58 -8.04
CA HIS A 138 -3.40 -0.41 -8.74
C HIS A 138 -2.02 0.00 -8.24
N HIS A 139 -1.85 0.14 -6.93
CA HIS A 139 -0.56 0.43 -6.30
C HIS A 139 -0.12 -0.74 -5.43
N GLU A 140 0.87 -1.50 -5.92
CA GLU A 140 1.46 -2.62 -5.20
C GLU A 140 2.47 -2.10 -4.17
N THR A 141 2.03 -1.96 -2.92
CA THR A 141 2.85 -1.31 -1.87
C THR A 141 4.04 -2.14 -1.39
N CYS A 142 4.11 -3.43 -1.67
CA CYS A 142 5.31 -4.21 -1.33
C CYS A 142 6.52 -3.80 -2.17
N SER A 143 6.31 -3.27 -3.37
CA SER A 143 7.36 -2.81 -4.29
C SER A 143 7.35 -1.30 -4.53
N GLY A 144 6.21 -0.63 -4.34
CA GLY A 144 6.01 0.77 -4.73
C GLY A 144 5.58 0.97 -6.18
N MET A 145 5.20 -0.14 -6.87
CA MET A 145 4.82 -0.09 -8.28
C MET A 145 3.39 0.39 -8.48
N LEU A 146 3.22 1.28 -9.44
CA LEU A 146 1.92 1.73 -9.94
C LEU A 146 1.60 0.99 -11.24
N ASN A 147 0.49 0.26 -11.26
CA ASN A 147 0.07 -0.55 -12.40
C ASN A 147 -0.79 0.25 -13.39
N PRO A 148 -0.73 -0.02 -14.71
CA PRO A 148 -1.40 0.78 -15.73
C PRO A 148 -2.90 0.47 -15.82
N LEU A 149 -3.74 1.34 -15.19
CA LEU A 149 -5.20 1.15 -15.13
C LEU A 149 -5.88 1.30 -16.48
N ALA A 150 -5.48 2.29 -17.27
CA ALA A 150 -6.16 2.63 -18.53
C ALA A 150 -5.97 1.53 -19.57
N GLU A 151 -4.74 1.07 -19.73
CA GLU A 151 -4.36 0.04 -20.70
C GLU A 151 -5.02 -1.30 -20.36
N ILE A 152 -4.92 -1.73 -19.10
CA ILE A 152 -5.55 -2.98 -18.65
C ILE A 152 -7.08 -2.87 -18.70
N GLY A 153 -7.65 -1.73 -18.28
CA GLY A 153 -9.08 -1.50 -18.35
C GLY A 153 -9.64 -1.53 -19.77
N ALA A 154 -8.86 -1.05 -20.74
CA ALA A 154 -9.23 -1.14 -22.16
C ALA A 154 -9.27 -2.60 -22.67
N LEU A 155 -8.26 -3.40 -22.34
CA LEU A 155 -8.23 -4.84 -22.66
C LEU A 155 -9.40 -5.58 -22.03
N VAL A 156 -9.65 -5.37 -20.73
CA VAL A 156 -10.75 -6.00 -20.01
C VAL A 156 -12.11 -5.66 -20.63
N LYS A 157 -12.29 -4.41 -21.08
CA LYS A 157 -13.51 -3.97 -21.74
C LYS A 157 -13.72 -4.66 -23.09
N VAL A 158 -12.66 -4.76 -23.92
CA VAL A 158 -12.73 -5.43 -25.24
C VAL A 158 -13.19 -6.87 -25.09
N HIS A 159 -12.72 -7.57 -24.06
CA HIS A 159 -13.10 -8.96 -23.78
C HIS A 159 -14.40 -9.10 -22.98
N GLY A 160 -15.09 -8.00 -22.70
CA GLY A 160 -16.42 -8.00 -22.06
C GLY A 160 -16.45 -8.36 -20.57
N ALA A 161 -15.28 -8.44 -19.91
CA ALA A 161 -15.17 -8.76 -18.51
C ALA A 161 -15.45 -7.55 -17.60
N VAL A 162 -15.76 -7.81 -16.32
CA VAL A 162 -15.94 -6.80 -15.27
C VAL A 162 -14.58 -6.45 -14.66
N PHE A 163 -14.17 -5.19 -14.73
CA PHE A 163 -12.89 -4.76 -14.16
C PHE A 163 -13.03 -4.32 -12.70
N VAL A 164 -12.27 -4.96 -11.80
CA VAL A 164 -12.21 -4.70 -10.36
C VAL A 164 -10.81 -4.22 -9.99
N VAL A 165 -10.71 -3.14 -9.22
CA VAL A 165 -9.44 -2.53 -8.84
C VAL A 165 -9.32 -2.43 -7.33
N ASP A 166 -8.23 -2.96 -6.79
CA ASP A 166 -7.76 -2.62 -5.45
C ASP A 166 -7.02 -1.28 -5.50
N GLY A 167 -7.73 -0.22 -5.10
CA GLY A 167 -7.21 1.14 -4.96
C GLY A 167 -6.89 1.53 -3.51
N VAL A 168 -6.75 0.56 -2.60
CA VAL A 168 -6.55 0.78 -1.16
C VAL A 168 -5.40 1.74 -0.88
N SER A 169 -4.33 1.66 -1.62
CA SER A 169 -3.15 2.49 -1.41
C SER A 169 -3.02 3.67 -2.38
N SER A 170 -3.76 3.67 -3.50
CA SER A 170 -3.64 4.71 -4.53
C SER A 170 -4.69 5.81 -4.43
N VAL A 171 -5.92 5.46 -4.02
CA VAL A 171 -7.03 6.42 -3.94
C VAL A 171 -6.73 7.54 -2.95
N GLY A 172 -6.84 8.79 -3.41
CA GLY A 172 -6.51 9.99 -2.64
C GLY A 172 -5.09 10.53 -2.89
N ALA A 173 -4.29 9.84 -3.73
CA ALA A 173 -2.95 10.28 -4.13
C ALA A 173 -2.65 10.09 -5.62
N GLU A 174 -3.26 9.09 -6.25
CA GLU A 174 -3.13 8.81 -7.68
C GLU A 174 -4.47 8.98 -8.37
N VAL A 175 -4.44 9.30 -9.65
CA VAL A 175 -5.65 9.42 -10.46
C VAL A 175 -6.27 8.05 -10.68
N VAL A 176 -7.53 7.89 -10.26
CA VAL A 176 -8.33 6.69 -10.50
C VAL A 176 -9.60 7.11 -11.24
N ASP A 177 -9.52 7.24 -12.56
CA ASP A 177 -10.69 7.56 -13.39
C ASP A 177 -11.52 6.29 -13.65
N MET A 178 -12.61 6.16 -12.90
CA MET A 178 -13.53 5.02 -12.99
C MET A 178 -14.16 4.85 -14.39
N GLU A 179 -14.34 5.96 -15.12
CA GLU A 179 -15.00 5.96 -16.44
C GLU A 179 -14.02 5.65 -17.55
N ALA A 180 -12.90 6.38 -17.59
CA ALA A 180 -11.87 6.23 -18.61
C ALA A 180 -11.18 4.86 -18.53
N CYS A 181 -10.91 4.35 -17.31
CA CYS A 181 -10.30 3.04 -17.10
C CYS A 181 -11.32 1.89 -17.05
N HIS A 182 -12.59 2.13 -17.39
CA HIS A 182 -13.66 1.13 -17.42
C HIS A 182 -13.87 0.35 -16.13
N ILE A 183 -13.49 0.89 -14.99
CA ILE A 183 -13.57 0.24 -13.67
C ILE A 183 -15.04 0.07 -13.26
N ALA A 184 -15.40 -1.15 -12.90
CA ALA A 184 -16.74 -1.49 -12.40
C ALA A 184 -16.86 -1.29 -10.89
N PHE A 185 -15.84 -1.74 -10.14
CA PHE A 185 -15.69 -1.57 -8.70
C PHE A 185 -14.26 -1.22 -8.35
N CYS A 186 -14.08 -0.27 -7.43
CA CYS A 186 -12.82 0.07 -6.84
C CYS A 186 -12.94 0.05 -5.32
N SER A 187 -12.05 -0.68 -4.65
CA SER A 187 -11.93 -0.65 -3.19
C SER A 187 -10.95 0.42 -2.74
N SER A 188 -11.13 0.94 -1.53
CA SER A 188 -10.11 1.74 -0.86
C SER A 188 -10.26 1.70 0.66
N SER A 189 -9.41 2.43 1.39
CA SER A 189 -9.46 2.53 2.85
C SER A 189 -9.16 3.93 3.35
N SER A 190 -9.62 4.22 4.57
CA SER A 190 -9.39 5.50 5.25
C SER A 190 -7.93 5.74 5.65
N SER A 191 -7.17 4.67 5.93
CA SER A 191 -5.89 4.71 6.65
C SER A 191 -4.63 4.90 5.80
N LYS A 192 -4.79 5.08 4.49
CA LYS A 192 -3.70 5.26 3.52
C LYS A 192 -3.65 6.70 3.03
N ALA A 193 -3.71 6.92 1.72
CA ALA A 193 -3.63 8.25 1.12
C ALA A 193 -4.81 9.17 1.49
N ILE A 194 -5.93 8.64 1.95
CA ILE A 194 -7.04 9.44 2.53
C ILE A 194 -6.57 10.18 3.80
N GLY A 195 -5.63 9.60 4.56
CA GLY A 195 -5.05 10.24 5.73
C GLY A 195 -5.92 10.23 6.98
N SER A 196 -6.90 9.30 7.08
CA SER A 196 -7.75 9.11 8.26
C SER A 196 -7.32 7.90 9.10
N TYR A 197 -8.04 7.65 10.18
CA TYR A 197 -7.79 6.51 11.07
C TYR A 197 -8.04 5.18 10.37
N PRO A 198 -7.29 4.10 10.74
CA PRO A 198 -7.63 2.73 10.37
C PRO A 198 -9.00 2.32 10.94
N GLY A 199 -9.72 1.45 10.23
CA GLY A 199 -10.98 0.87 10.70
C GLY A 199 -12.15 1.07 9.75
N LEU A 200 -12.02 1.92 8.72
CA LEU A 200 -12.99 2.03 7.64
C LEU A 200 -12.35 1.72 6.28
N SER A 201 -13.15 1.09 5.44
CA SER A 201 -12.89 0.91 4.03
C SER A 201 -14.16 1.19 3.22
N PHE A 202 -14.01 1.35 1.93
CA PHE A 202 -15.16 1.64 1.07
C PHE A 202 -15.01 1.03 -0.30
N VAL A 203 -16.14 0.80 -0.96
CA VAL A 203 -16.22 0.30 -2.32
C VAL A 203 -17.03 1.29 -3.15
N ILE A 204 -16.41 1.83 -4.19
CA ILE A 204 -17.09 2.63 -5.19
C ILE A 204 -17.39 1.75 -6.40
N GLY A 205 -18.62 1.82 -6.90
CA GLY A 205 -19.03 1.02 -8.03
C GLY A 205 -20.15 1.67 -8.83
N ARG A 206 -20.33 1.18 -10.06
CA ARG A 206 -21.43 1.60 -10.93
C ARG A 206 -22.76 1.03 -10.40
N LYS A 207 -23.79 1.86 -10.26
CA LYS A 207 -25.16 1.41 -9.86
C LYS A 207 -25.64 0.20 -10.65
N LYS A 208 -25.37 0.16 -11.97
CA LYS A 208 -25.71 -0.98 -12.82
C LYS A 208 -25.05 -2.28 -12.34
N GLN A 209 -23.84 -2.21 -11.82
CA GLN A 209 -23.13 -3.40 -11.32
C GLN A 209 -23.65 -3.81 -9.94
N PHE A 210 -23.89 -2.87 -9.03
CA PHE A 210 -24.54 -3.16 -7.73
C PHE A 210 -25.90 -3.86 -7.92
N LYS A 211 -26.73 -3.39 -8.86
CA LYS A 211 -28.04 -4.01 -9.17
C LYS A 211 -27.92 -5.46 -9.64
N LYS A 212 -26.82 -5.83 -10.28
CA LYS A 212 -26.57 -7.22 -10.72
C LYS A 212 -26.25 -8.16 -9.55
N LEU A 213 -25.77 -7.64 -8.42
CA LEU A 213 -25.40 -8.47 -7.26
C LEU A 213 -26.60 -9.16 -6.62
N ASN A 214 -27.79 -8.61 -6.76
CA ASN A 214 -29.03 -9.17 -6.19
C ASN A 214 -29.39 -10.56 -6.75
N GLY A 215 -28.83 -10.97 -7.90
CA GLY A 215 -28.98 -12.30 -8.46
C GLY A 215 -27.93 -13.31 -8.03
N HIS A 216 -26.97 -12.91 -7.23
CA HIS A 216 -25.86 -13.77 -6.79
C HIS A 216 -26.14 -14.34 -5.40
N ALA A 217 -25.90 -15.63 -5.20
CA ALA A 217 -25.92 -16.22 -3.88
C ALA A 217 -24.88 -15.56 -2.99
N ALA A 218 -25.29 -15.04 -1.83
CA ALA A 218 -24.40 -14.45 -0.87
C ALA A 218 -23.39 -15.49 -0.34
N LYS A 219 -22.10 -15.17 -0.40
CA LYS A 219 -21.02 -16.03 0.12
C LYS A 219 -20.58 -15.62 1.52
N THR A 220 -20.96 -14.41 1.94
CA THR A 220 -20.69 -13.86 3.26
C THR A 220 -21.91 -13.10 3.77
N THR A 221 -22.12 -13.08 5.08
CA THR A 221 -23.18 -12.28 5.69
C THR A 221 -22.72 -10.84 5.89
N TYR A 222 -21.56 -10.65 6.52
CA TYR A 222 -21.06 -9.33 6.89
C TYR A 222 -20.55 -8.53 5.70
N LEU A 223 -19.85 -9.14 4.74
CA LEU A 223 -19.22 -8.47 3.60
C LEU A 223 -20.07 -8.56 2.31
N ASN A 224 -21.38 -8.68 2.44
CA ASN A 224 -22.29 -8.79 1.31
C ASN A 224 -22.58 -7.40 0.70
N LEU A 225 -21.95 -7.07 -0.43
CA LEU A 225 -22.15 -5.76 -1.10
C LEU A 225 -23.59 -5.50 -1.55
N ALA A 226 -24.38 -6.54 -1.86
CA ALA A 226 -25.78 -6.35 -2.21
C ALA A 226 -26.57 -5.81 -1.01
N THR A 227 -26.34 -6.35 0.17
CA THR A 227 -26.96 -5.88 1.40
C THR A 227 -26.54 -4.43 1.72
N PHE A 228 -25.24 -4.11 1.62
CA PHE A 228 -24.77 -2.72 1.80
C PHE A 228 -25.46 -1.76 0.82
N TYR A 229 -25.60 -2.17 -0.44
CA TYR A 229 -26.22 -1.35 -1.47
C TYR A 229 -27.71 -1.10 -1.18
N GLU A 230 -28.46 -2.11 -0.73
CA GLU A 230 -29.89 -1.94 -0.39
C GLU A 230 -30.08 -1.02 0.82
N PHE A 231 -29.28 -1.14 1.88
CA PHE A 231 -29.32 -0.23 3.02
C PHE A 231 -28.98 1.21 2.63
N LEU A 232 -27.96 1.39 1.82
CA LEU A 232 -27.54 2.71 1.34
C LEU A 232 -28.63 3.35 0.45
N LYS A 233 -29.30 2.56 -0.39
CA LYS A 233 -30.36 3.02 -1.29
C LYS A 233 -31.61 3.42 -0.52
N GLY A 234 -31.98 2.67 0.51
CA GLY A 234 -33.20 2.90 1.29
C GLY A 234 -33.12 4.10 2.23
N HIS A 235 -32.06 4.15 3.04
CA HIS A 235 -31.97 5.09 4.17
C HIS A 235 -30.59 5.75 4.35
N SER A 236 -29.65 5.59 3.44
CA SER A 236 -28.25 6.02 3.64
C SER A 236 -27.63 5.44 4.92
N GLN A 237 -27.90 4.16 5.21
CA GLN A 237 -27.43 3.44 6.40
C GLN A 237 -26.47 2.29 6.06
N THR A 238 -25.90 1.71 7.11
CA THR A 238 -25.13 0.47 7.04
C THR A 238 -25.95 -0.70 7.53
N PRO A 239 -25.75 -1.94 7.00
CA PRO A 239 -26.53 -3.10 7.46
C PRO A 239 -26.23 -3.50 8.91
N ASN A 240 -25.01 -3.27 9.37
CA ASN A 240 -24.54 -3.61 10.70
C ASN A 240 -24.16 -2.33 11.46
N THR A 241 -24.05 -2.41 12.81
CA THR A 241 -23.61 -1.30 13.64
C THR A 241 -22.21 -0.82 13.20
N PRO A 242 -22.07 0.44 12.77
CA PRO A 242 -20.79 0.98 12.30
C PRO A 242 -19.97 1.56 13.45
N ALA A 243 -18.68 1.75 13.23
CA ALA A 243 -17.79 2.47 14.13
C ALA A 243 -17.99 4.00 13.94
N VAL A 244 -19.11 4.56 14.44
CA VAL A 244 -19.54 5.94 14.20
C VAL A 244 -18.45 6.99 14.37
N PRO A 245 -17.61 6.98 15.43
CA PRO A 245 -16.53 7.97 15.56
C PRO A 245 -15.55 7.98 14.37
N LEU A 246 -15.29 6.82 13.75
CA LEU A 246 -14.44 6.75 12.57
C LEU A 246 -15.11 7.33 11.32
N PHE A 247 -16.44 7.31 11.24
CA PHE A 247 -17.19 7.98 10.16
C PHE A 247 -17.03 9.49 10.23
N PHE A 248 -17.08 10.08 11.42
CA PHE A 248 -16.78 11.51 11.62
C PHE A 248 -15.35 11.84 11.17
N ALA A 249 -14.37 10.99 11.53
CA ALA A 249 -12.98 11.19 11.09
C ALA A 249 -12.81 11.06 9.58
N LEU A 250 -13.50 10.10 8.95
CA LEU A 250 -13.47 9.94 7.48
C LEU A 250 -14.12 11.14 6.79
N GLU A 251 -15.27 11.58 7.27
CA GLU A 251 -15.96 12.77 6.76
C GLU A 251 -15.07 14.00 6.80
N GLN A 252 -14.40 14.24 7.93
CA GLN A 252 -13.47 15.36 8.10
C GLN A 252 -12.24 15.22 7.17
N ALA A 253 -11.68 14.01 7.01
CA ALA A 253 -10.56 13.78 6.10
C ALA A 253 -10.94 14.12 4.66
N LEU A 254 -12.12 13.69 4.21
CA LEU A 254 -12.62 13.98 2.87
C LEU A 254 -12.90 15.49 2.71
N THR A 255 -13.41 16.14 3.75
CA THR A 255 -13.60 17.61 3.77
C THR A 255 -12.26 18.34 3.56
N ASN A 256 -11.22 17.93 4.30
CA ASN A 256 -9.88 18.51 4.16
C ASN A 256 -9.32 18.31 2.74
N ILE A 257 -9.49 17.11 2.17
CA ILE A 257 -9.03 16.80 0.80
C ILE A 257 -9.74 17.69 -0.24
N LEU A 258 -11.05 17.84 -0.13
CA LEU A 258 -11.82 18.62 -1.07
C LEU A 258 -11.57 20.13 -0.91
N ALA A 259 -11.31 20.60 0.31
CA ALA A 259 -10.91 21.99 0.57
C ALA A 259 -9.52 22.31 -0.02
N GLU A 260 -8.57 21.38 0.05
CA GLU A 260 -7.27 21.48 -0.62
C GLU A 260 -7.43 21.47 -2.14
N GLY A 261 -8.41 20.75 -2.64
CA GLY A 261 -8.61 20.43 -4.05
C GLY A 261 -7.84 19.18 -4.48
N VAL A 262 -8.54 18.26 -5.16
CA VAL A 262 -7.98 16.94 -5.53
C VAL A 262 -6.71 17.05 -6.38
N ALA A 263 -6.71 17.97 -7.37
CA ALA A 263 -5.54 18.19 -8.23
C ALA A 263 -4.35 18.78 -7.46
N ASN A 264 -4.59 19.75 -6.57
CA ASN A 264 -3.55 20.34 -5.73
C ASN A 264 -2.93 19.29 -4.78
N ARG A 265 -3.77 18.42 -4.21
CA ARG A 265 -3.32 17.33 -3.38
C ARG A 265 -2.40 16.38 -4.13
N PHE A 266 -2.78 15.95 -5.33
CA PHE A 266 -1.95 15.06 -6.15
C PHE A 266 -0.62 15.70 -6.51
N ALA A 267 -0.64 16.97 -6.92
CA ALA A 267 0.58 17.74 -7.21
C ALA A 267 1.50 17.84 -5.98
N ARG A 268 0.96 18.15 -4.80
CA ARG A 268 1.72 18.24 -3.56
C ARG A 268 2.34 16.89 -3.16
N ILE A 269 1.58 15.79 -3.25
CA ILE A 269 2.08 14.45 -2.92
C ILE A 269 3.22 14.06 -3.87
N ARG A 270 3.06 14.31 -5.18
CA ARG A 270 4.09 14.09 -6.20
C ARG A 270 5.34 14.92 -5.93
N ALA A 271 5.21 16.21 -5.68
CA ALA A 271 6.34 17.09 -5.38
C ALA A 271 7.14 16.62 -4.16
N ARG A 272 6.46 16.08 -3.13
CA ARG A 272 7.11 15.49 -1.96
C ARG A 272 7.88 14.20 -2.31
N ALA A 273 7.30 13.33 -3.14
CA ALA A 273 7.98 12.14 -3.63
C ALA A 273 9.24 12.51 -4.41
N ASP A 274 9.15 13.50 -5.31
CA ASP A 274 10.28 13.97 -6.11
C ASP A 274 11.38 14.58 -5.24
N CYS A 275 11.02 15.38 -4.23
CA CYS A 275 11.95 15.93 -3.24
C CYS A 275 12.69 14.83 -2.46
N LEU A 276 11.96 13.82 -1.97
CA LEU A 276 12.54 12.67 -1.26
C LEU A 276 13.49 11.89 -2.16
N ARG A 277 13.05 11.55 -3.38
CA ARG A 277 13.86 10.81 -4.36
C ARG A 277 15.12 11.56 -4.73
N LEU A 278 15.01 12.86 -5.01
CA LEU A 278 16.17 13.72 -5.28
C LEU A 278 17.15 13.74 -4.12
N GLY A 279 16.64 13.88 -2.87
CA GLY A 279 17.47 13.85 -1.67
C GLY A 279 18.18 12.50 -1.48
N MET A 280 17.48 11.39 -1.68
CA MET A 280 18.05 10.04 -1.57
C MET A 280 19.08 9.73 -2.67
N ARG A 281 18.86 10.22 -3.92
CA ARG A 281 19.89 10.11 -4.98
C ARG A 281 21.19 10.86 -4.62
N LYS A 282 21.08 12.03 -3.98
CA LYS A 282 22.28 12.77 -3.49
C LYS A 282 23.05 12.01 -2.41
N LEU A 283 22.41 11.01 -1.79
CA LEU A 283 23.04 10.08 -0.87
C LEU A 283 23.55 8.79 -1.55
N ASN A 284 23.55 8.74 -2.90
CA ASN A 284 23.91 7.59 -3.72
C ASN A 284 23.05 6.35 -3.45
N LEU A 285 21.78 6.55 -3.08
CA LEU A 285 20.84 5.46 -2.88
C LEU A 285 20.15 5.07 -4.19
N GLU A 286 20.05 3.77 -4.44
CA GLU A 286 19.37 3.19 -5.60
C GLU A 286 17.94 2.79 -5.26
N PHE A 287 17.06 2.91 -6.24
CA PHE A 287 15.66 2.51 -6.09
C PHE A 287 15.45 1.10 -6.68
N GLU A 288 14.52 0.36 -6.06
CA GLU A 288 14.20 -1.01 -6.50
C GLU A 288 13.34 -1.04 -7.76
N ILE A 289 12.50 -0.01 -7.94
CA ILE A 289 11.56 0.10 -9.05
C ILE A 289 12.03 1.20 -10.00
N ASP A 290 11.86 0.98 -11.29
CA ASP A 290 12.08 1.99 -12.31
C ASP A 290 11.12 3.18 -12.05
N GLU A 291 11.66 4.40 -12.07
CA GLU A 291 10.91 5.61 -11.69
C GLU A 291 9.68 5.85 -12.54
N ALA A 292 9.68 5.43 -13.80
CA ALA A 292 8.53 5.50 -14.68
C ALA A 292 7.32 4.70 -14.16
N ASN A 293 7.58 3.70 -13.32
CA ASN A 293 6.57 2.80 -12.77
C ASN A 293 6.33 3.04 -11.26
N MET A 294 6.98 4.05 -10.66
CA MET A 294 6.78 4.36 -9.24
C MET A 294 5.50 5.13 -8.99
N CYS A 295 4.80 4.73 -7.92
CA CYS A 295 3.72 5.55 -7.36
C CYS A 295 4.25 6.84 -6.70
N SER A 296 3.35 7.82 -6.48
CA SER A 296 3.70 9.09 -5.83
C SER A 296 3.77 9.02 -4.30
N ILE A 297 3.44 7.89 -3.66
CA ILE A 297 3.28 7.83 -2.20
C ILE A 297 4.32 7.00 -1.46
N LEU A 298 5.11 6.21 -2.20
CA LEU A 298 6.07 5.27 -1.61
C LEU A 298 7.30 5.14 -2.51
N THR A 299 8.47 5.18 -1.91
CA THR A 299 9.73 4.88 -2.58
C THR A 299 10.37 3.67 -1.92
N THR A 300 10.67 2.64 -2.71
CA THR A 300 11.38 1.44 -2.26
C THR A 300 12.86 1.58 -2.63
N VAL A 301 13.70 1.59 -1.61
CA VAL A 301 15.12 1.97 -1.70
C VAL A 301 15.97 0.76 -1.34
N ARG A 302 16.97 0.45 -2.17
CA ARG A 302 17.96 -0.59 -1.87
C ARG A 302 18.84 -0.15 -0.71
N VAL A 303 19.03 -1.02 0.27
CA VAL A 303 19.94 -0.74 1.36
C VAL A 303 21.38 -0.89 0.86
N PRO A 304 22.31 0.02 1.23
CA PRO A 304 23.73 -0.15 0.89
C PRO A 304 24.29 -1.47 1.47
N PRO A 305 25.20 -2.17 0.77
CA PRO A 305 25.69 -3.50 1.19
C PRO A 305 26.27 -3.57 2.61
N SER A 306 26.84 -2.46 3.10
CA SER A 306 27.44 -2.36 4.44
C SER A 306 26.43 -2.02 5.54
N VAL A 307 25.13 -1.86 5.22
CA VAL A 307 24.11 -1.39 6.16
C VAL A 307 23.03 -2.45 6.34
N SER A 308 22.72 -2.80 7.57
CA SER A 308 21.54 -3.61 7.91
C SER A 308 20.26 -2.76 7.89
N VAL A 309 19.20 -3.26 7.26
CA VAL A 309 17.87 -2.59 7.30
C VAL A 309 17.38 -2.45 8.74
N SER A 310 17.62 -3.45 9.58
CA SER A 310 17.23 -3.42 11.00
C SER A 310 17.91 -2.28 11.75
N ASP A 311 19.23 -2.11 11.58
CA ASP A 311 19.99 -1.07 12.25
C ASP A 311 19.60 0.32 11.75
N LEU A 312 19.42 0.47 10.43
CA LEU A 312 18.90 1.70 9.84
C LEU A 312 17.57 2.11 10.46
N ARG A 313 16.62 1.17 10.56
CA ARG A 313 15.30 1.41 11.17
C ARG A 313 15.41 1.78 12.66
N ASN A 314 16.25 1.08 13.42
CA ASN A 314 16.42 1.32 14.84
C ASN A 314 17.03 2.71 15.10
N ARG A 315 18.08 3.10 14.37
CA ARG A 315 18.71 4.42 14.48
C ARG A 315 17.78 5.57 14.05
N LEU A 316 16.96 5.35 13.00
CA LEU A 316 15.94 6.33 12.62
C LEU A 316 14.83 6.44 13.66
N ARG A 317 14.43 5.32 14.29
CA ARG A 317 13.46 5.32 15.38
C ARG A 317 13.93 6.11 16.59
N GLU A 318 15.22 6.07 16.95
CA GLU A 318 15.83 6.92 18.00
C GLU A 318 15.65 8.41 17.70
N LYS A 319 15.54 8.78 16.41
CA LYS A 319 15.23 10.14 15.94
C LYS A 319 13.73 10.38 15.74
N SER A 320 12.87 9.54 16.32
CA SER A 320 11.41 9.60 16.18
C SER A 320 10.91 9.45 14.73
N ILE A 321 11.65 8.77 13.87
CA ILE A 321 11.31 8.50 12.47
C ILE A 321 11.03 7.01 12.29
N ILE A 322 9.88 6.69 11.70
CA ILE A 322 9.47 5.30 11.39
C ILE A 322 9.45 5.11 9.88
N ILE A 323 10.22 4.12 9.42
CA ILE A 323 10.20 3.61 8.04
C ILE A 323 9.86 2.13 8.04
N TYR A 324 9.53 1.56 6.88
CA TYR A 324 9.28 0.12 6.76
C TYR A 324 10.47 -0.61 6.10
N GLU A 325 10.58 -1.87 6.45
CA GLU A 325 11.42 -2.84 5.75
C GLU A 325 10.65 -3.48 4.60
N GLY A 326 11.34 -3.91 3.55
CA GLY A 326 10.77 -4.73 2.50
C GLY A 326 10.23 -6.05 3.02
N LYS A 327 9.24 -6.61 2.32
CA LYS A 327 8.62 -7.90 2.64
C LYS A 327 8.92 -8.95 1.58
N GLY A 328 8.74 -10.22 1.93
CA GLY A 328 8.89 -11.34 0.99
C GLY A 328 10.28 -11.37 0.36
N CYS A 329 10.39 -11.35 -0.96
CA CYS A 329 11.66 -11.36 -1.69
C CYS A 329 12.51 -10.10 -1.49
N PHE A 330 11.95 -9.02 -0.95
CA PHE A 330 12.61 -7.76 -0.63
C PHE A 330 13.07 -7.66 0.83
N ALA A 331 12.74 -8.62 1.69
CA ALA A 331 13.13 -8.63 3.10
C ALA A 331 14.66 -8.55 3.24
N GLY A 332 15.15 -7.67 4.11
CA GLY A 332 16.57 -7.43 4.35
C GLY A 332 17.32 -6.70 3.21
N LYS A 333 16.68 -6.46 2.06
CA LYS A 333 17.34 -5.87 0.88
C LYS A 333 16.94 -4.43 0.63
N VAL A 334 15.74 -4.05 1.05
CA VAL A 334 15.19 -2.71 0.81
C VAL A 334 14.54 -2.15 2.07
N PHE A 335 14.50 -0.84 2.13
CA PHE A 335 13.62 -0.10 3.04
C PHE A 335 12.63 0.74 2.23
N GLN A 336 11.50 1.07 2.85
CA GLN A 336 10.42 1.80 2.20
C GLN A 336 10.15 3.12 2.90
N VAL A 337 10.04 4.20 2.12
CA VAL A 337 9.79 5.56 2.58
C VAL A 337 8.48 6.06 1.99
N GLY A 338 7.47 6.21 2.84
CA GLY A 338 6.18 6.81 2.47
C GLY A 338 6.19 8.32 2.68
N ASN A 339 5.38 9.06 1.92
CA ASN A 339 5.28 10.53 2.00
C ASN A 339 3.83 11.03 2.13
N ILE A 340 2.93 10.17 2.60
CA ILE A 340 1.51 10.46 2.84
C ILE A 340 1.21 10.69 4.32
N GLY A 341 0.03 11.26 4.58
CA GLY A 341 -0.39 11.69 5.91
C GLY A 341 0.03 13.12 6.23
N GLU A 342 -0.06 13.47 7.52
CA GLU A 342 0.26 14.82 8.00
C GLU A 342 1.76 14.97 8.21
N LEU A 343 2.48 15.17 7.10
CA LEU A 343 3.90 15.49 7.03
C LEU A 343 4.09 16.88 6.43
N SER A 344 4.95 17.70 7.02
CA SER A 344 5.33 19.01 6.51
C SER A 344 6.60 18.92 5.65
N ASP A 345 6.93 19.98 4.93
CA ASP A 345 8.19 20.05 4.18
C ASP A 345 9.41 20.11 5.11
N LEU A 346 9.23 20.60 6.34
CA LEU A 346 10.25 20.53 7.39
C LEU A 346 10.50 19.08 7.84
N ASP A 347 9.44 18.27 7.96
CA ASP A 347 9.57 16.85 8.27
C ASP A 347 10.33 16.09 7.18
N ILE A 348 10.07 16.41 5.90
CA ILE A 348 10.82 15.85 4.76
C ILE A 348 12.31 16.18 4.85
N ARG A 349 12.64 17.45 5.11
CA ARG A 349 14.04 17.89 5.27
C ARG A 349 14.71 17.23 6.48
N TYR A 350 14.00 17.14 7.60
CA TYR A 350 14.47 16.47 8.80
C TYR A 350 14.74 14.98 8.55
N PHE A 351 13.82 14.31 7.84
CA PHE A 351 14.02 12.92 7.42
C PHE A 351 15.30 12.75 6.60
N LEU A 352 15.48 13.53 5.54
CA LEU A 352 16.64 13.41 4.64
C LEU A 352 17.96 13.69 5.37
N LYS A 353 18.00 14.68 6.28
CA LYS A 353 19.15 14.94 7.13
C LYS A 353 19.44 13.75 8.06
N SER A 354 18.42 13.25 8.74
CA SER A 354 18.54 12.12 9.66
C SER A 354 18.98 10.84 8.96
N LEU A 355 18.44 10.57 7.77
CA LEU A 355 18.83 9.44 6.93
C LEU A 355 20.31 9.51 6.55
N ARG A 356 20.78 10.69 6.10
CA ARG A 356 22.19 10.91 5.78
C ARG A 356 23.09 10.62 7.00
N ASP A 357 22.78 11.25 8.13
CA ASP A 357 23.61 11.17 9.33
C ASP A 357 23.68 9.71 9.85
N VAL A 358 22.55 8.98 9.83
CA VAL A 358 22.49 7.56 10.21
C VAL A 358 23.26 6.67 9.24
N LEU A 359 23.13 6.89 7.93
CA LEU A 359 23.86 6.09 6.93
C LEU A 359 25.38 6.27 7.08
N LEU A 360 25.85 7.51 7.26
CA LEU A 360 27.28 7.79 7.48
C LEU A 360 27.81 7.08 8.73
N THR A 361 27.05 7.11 9.84
CA THR A 361 27.43 6.42 11.08
C THR A 361 27.51 4.91 10.87
N LEU A 362 26.49 4.29 10.27
CA LEU A 362 26.47 2.84 10.05
C LEU A 362 27.57 2.37 9.08
N GLN A 363 27.88 3.17 8.05
CA GLN A 363 28.97 2.87 7.11
C GLN A 363 30.35 2.97 7.78
N ALA A 364 30.56 3.96 8.66
CA ALA A 364 31.79 4.08 9.44
C ALA A 364 31.97 2.90 10.42
N GLU A 365 30.92 2.56 11.18
CA GLU A 365 30.91 1.39 12.07
C GLU A 365 31.24 0.08 11.31
N ALA A 366 30.69 -0.09 10.10
CA ALA A 366 30.98 -1.25 9.26
C ALA A 366 32.44 -1.26 8.77
N ALA A 367 33.01 -0.11 8.42
CA ALA A 367 34.39 0.01 7.98
C ALA A 367 35.38 -0.33 9.12
N ASP A 368 35.06 0.11 10.34
CA ASP A 368 35.89 -0.17 11.53
C ASP A 368 35.88 -1.66 11.92
N MET A 369 34.78 -2.39 11.62
CA MET A 369 34.71 -3.85 11.84
C MET A 369 35.52 -4.67 10.82
N VAL A 370 35.94 -4.09 9.71
CA VAL A 370 36.75 -4.74 8.66
C VAL A 370 38.25 -4.52 8.89
N VAL A 371 38.71 -4.11 10.09
CA VAL A 371 40.15 -4.03 10.42
C VAL A 371 40.76 -5.44 10.27
N PRO A 372 41.86 -5.62 9.49
CA PRO A 372 42.40 -6.94 9.22
C PRO A 372 42.86 -7.58 10.50
N ILE A 373 42.45 -8.81 10.74
CA ILE A 373 43.07 -9.71 11.72
C ILE A 373 44.57 -9.69 11.39
N LYS A 374 45.40 -9.00 12.21
CA LYS A 374 46.84 -9.15 12.09
C LYS A 374 47.13 -10.65 12.11
N PRO A 375 47.84 -11.19 11.12
CA PRO A 375 48.24 -12.59 11.16
C PRO A 375 48.99 -12.80 12.46
N LYS A 376 48.51 -13.71 13.32
CA LYS A 376 49.35 -14.20 14.44
C LYS A 376 50.61 -14.71 13.80
N VAL A 377 51.70 -13.96 14.00
CA VAL A 377 53.04 -14.48 13.68
C VAL A 377 53.18 -15.74 14.53
N PRO A 378 53.41 -16.92 13.93
CA PRO A 378 53.67 -18.12 14.73
C PRO A 378 54.88 -17.85 15.59
N ASP A 379 54.80 -18.08 16.88
CA ASP A 379 55.98 -18.11 17.76
C ASP A 379 57.01 -19.05 17.12
N LEU A 380 58.14 -18.51 16.72
CA LEU A 380 59.30 -19.28 16.27
C LEU A 380 59.67 -20.21 17.44
N MET A 381 59.34 -21.49 17.31
CA MET A 381 59.89 -22.53 18.19
C MET A 381 61.40 -22.42 18.14
N ILE A 382 62.01 -21.92 19.22
CA ILE A 382 63.44 -22.04 19.45
C ILE A 382 63.72 -23.52 19.65
N VAL A 383 64.28 -24.16 18.62
CA VAL A 383 64.77 -25.55 18.72
C VAL A 383 66.00 -25.50 19.65
N PRO A 384 65.99 -26.24 20.77
CA PRO A 384 67.18 -26.28 21.65
C PRO A 384 68.31 -26.98 20.91
N THR A 385 69.51 -26.37 20.87
CA THR A 385 70.74 -26.97 20.39
C THR A 385 71.12 -28.17 21.30
N PRO A 386 71.50 -29.30 20.70
CA PRO A 386 71.97 -30.45 21.48
C PRO A 386 73.29 -30.15 22.20
N PRO A 387 73.53 -30.71 23.40
CA PRO A 387 74.78 -30.52 24.12
C PRO A 387 75.99 -31.12 23.43
N PRO A 388 77.23 -30.54 23.61
CA PRO A 388 78.40 -31.04 22.93
C PRO A 388 78.77 -32.49 23.43
N THR A 389 79.01 -33.39 22.50
CA THR A 389 79.56 -34.73 22.76
C THR A 389 81.01 -34.61 23.29
N SER A 390 81.26 -35.09 24.50
CA SER A 390 82.57 -35.28 25.05
C SER A 390 83.29 -36.45 24.35
N LEU A 391 84.44 -36.15 23.69
CA LEU A 391 85.36 -37.16 23.19
C LEU A 391 86.09 -37.73 24.38
N GLY A 392 85.81 -38.99 24.73
CA GLY A 392 86.59 -39.78 25.68
C GLY A 392 87.92 -40.23 25.01
N VAL A 393 89.03 -39.83 25.58
CA VAL A 393 90.33 -40.39 25.22
C VAL A 393 90.50 -41.62 26.06
N GLY A 394 90.64 -42.75 25.41
CA GLY A 394 90.96 -44.04 26.04
C GLY A 394 92.43 -44.32 25.89
N SER A 395 93.00 -44.80 26.92
CA SER A 395 94.31 -45.50 27.00
C SER A 395 94.10 -46.99 26.96
#